data_16fc6125ef1364398470f63229e43ec6
#
_entry.id   16fc6125ef1364398470f63229e43ec6
#
_cell.length_a   1.000
_cell.length_b   1.000
_cell.length_c   1.000
_cell.angle_alpha   90.00
_cell.angle_beta   90.00
_cell.angle_gamma   90.00
#
_symmetry.space_group_name_H-M   'P 1'
#
loop_
_entity.id
_entity.type
_entity.pdbx_description
1 polymer ?
#
loop_
_entity_poly.entity_id
_entity_poly.type
_entity_poly.pdbx_seq_one_letter_code
_entity_poly.pdbx_strand_id
1 'polypeptide(L)'
;MASNIVLSGNLSFLNLAELLQLLGSNGSNGILRINSKFASEPGIVFFSNGNPVHSLNGTLRGLEAIFSLFGWMEGEFAFSDEPYEGETTINKSRMEIILDGLRMLDDGEIEKVEPAVLENEPPPKKPVTKKSSLPLIKGPLVDYLHVVDEEEFFDGEEIIIEGNHGNWIWVILEGMVELSRSTPKGPVAFLQLSDGAFIGSISSLLSDESVRNLTAKAVGNVQLGMLDSQGMGSEFSRMSPEFRNIVRSLDNRFNEIMNRTVACFIGKNDPAKLLKDNRPVIMEGKNDDKSFIITGGRASIIRKTKSGVVPLITGLSKGDFIGHIPFLDMGLEPTSAIVLGDKRLKVSTIDAQALQDEYDQLSLTFKNVLENLSTAILATAMVICELEKKAAR
;
A
#
# COMPACT_ATOMS: atom_id res chain seq x y z
N MET A 1 21.83 30.31 0.11
CA MET A 1 20.43 30.55 0.48
C MET A 1 20.14 29.68 1.68
N ALA A 2 19.50 30.20 2.73
CA ALA A 2 19.14 29.37 3.85
C ALA A 2 18.05 28.39 3.38
N SER A 3 18.27 27.08 3.54
CA SER A 3 17.27 26.05 3.22
C SER A 3 16.06 26.27 4.15
N ASN A 4 14.85 26.38 3.57
CA ASN A 4 13.62 26.53 4.33
C ASN A 4 13.20 25.14 4.85
N ILE A 5 13.62 24.81 6.08
CA ILE A 5 13.24 23.55 6.72
C ILE A 5 11.77 23.64 7.11
N VAL A 6 10.93 22.77 6.55
CA VAL A 6 9.48 22.71 6.82
C VAL A 6 9.09 21.56 7.74
N LEU A 7 9.95 20.54 7.88
CA LEU A 7 9.76 19.43 8.81
C LEU A 7 11.12 18.95 9.32
N SER A 8 11.24 18.72 10.63
CA SER A 8 12.43 18.13 11.23
C SER A 8 12.08 17.31 12.47
N GLY A 9 12.91 16.33 12.78
CA GLY A 9 12.70 15.46 13.94
C GLY A 9 13.78 14.39 14.07
N ASN A 10 13.43 13.29 14.74
CA ASN A 10 14.33 12.17 14.98
C ASN A 10 13.76 10.88 14.43
N LEU A 11 14.61 10.02 13.82
CA LEU A 11 14.21 8.72 13.25
C LEU A 11 13.67 7.73 14.29
N SER A 12 14.02 7.90 15.56
CA SER A 12 13.46 7.10 16.65
C SER A 12 11.97 7.40 16.92
N PHE A 13 11.49 8.55 16.46
CA PHE A 13 10.09 8.98 16.56
C PHE A 13 9.32 8.76 15.25
N LEU A 14 9.94 9.10 14.10
CA LEU A 14 9.40 8.86 12.75
C LEU A 14 10.48 8.18 11.91
N ASN A 15 10.34 6.88 11.67
CA ASN A 15 11.28 6.13 10.85
C ASN A 15 11.17 6.49 9.35
N LEU A 16 12.11 6.01 8.54
CA LEU A 16 12.14 6.36 7.11
C LEU A 16 10.85 5.96 6.37
N ALA A 17 10.25 4.81 6.69
CA ALA A 17 9.00 4.37 6.05
C ALA A 17 7.85 5.34 6.34
N GLU A 18 7.73 5.78 7.59
CA GLU A 18 6.72 6.76 8.02
C GLU A 18 6.97 8.14 7.39
N LEU A 19 8.23 8.57 7.27
CA LEU A 19 8.60 9.81 6.57
C LEU A 19 8.26 9.75 5.08
N LEU A 20 8.57 8.65 4.41
CA LEU A 20 8.20 8.44 3.01
C LEU A 20 6.68 8.51 2.83
N GLN A 21 5.92 7.89 3.73
CA GLN A 21 4.47 7.91 3.70
C GLN A 21 3.91 9.31 3.93
N LEU A 22 4.39 10.02 4.97
CA LEU A 22 3.94 11.38 5.32
C LEU A 22 4.20 12.37 4.17
N LEU A 23 5.44 12.39 3.65
CA LEU A 23 5.83 13.30 2.56
C LEU A 23 5.10 12.96 1.27
N GLY A 24 4.82 11.66 1.06
CA GLY A 24 4.06 11.19 -0.07
C GLY A 24 2.60 11.62 -0.07
N SER A 25 1.90 11.40 1.06
CA SER A 25 0.49 11.77 1.20
C SER A 25 0.24 13.27 1.04
N ASN A 26 1.26 14.08 1.35
CA ASN A 26 1.22 15.53 1.18
C ASN A 26 1.65 15.99 -0.23
N GLY A 27 1.98 15.08 -1.15
CA GLY A 27 2.47 15.45 -2.50
C GLY A 27 3.73 16.30 -2.45
N SER A 28 4.59 16.12 -1.41
CA SER A 28 5.69 17.03 -1.12
C SER A 28 6.74 17.06 -2.22
N ASN A 29 7.27 18.25 -2.51
CA ASN A 29 8.44 18.45 -3.37
C ASN A 29 9.57 18.97 -2.49
N GLY A 30 10.75 18.35 -2.55
CA GLY A 30 11.85 18.80 -1.69
C GLY A 30 12.93 17.77 -1.42
N ILE A 31 13.72 18.04 -0.39
CA ILE A 31 14.89 17.26 -0.04
C ILE A 31 14.82 16.84 1.42
N LEU A 32 14.80 15.55 1.67
CA LEU A 32 14.92 14.95 2.99
C LEU A 32 16.42 14.64 3.24
N ARG A 33 16.98 15.23 4.30
CA ARG A 33 18.34 14.96 4.77
C ARG A 33 18.28 14.24 6.11
N ILE A 34 19.03 13.18 6.23
CA ILE A 34 19.09 12.34 7.44
C ILE A 34 20.53 12.30 7.91
N ASN A 35 20.76 12.68 9.17
CA ASN A 35 22.07 12.67 9.82
C ASN A 35 22.07 11.62 10.93
N SER A 36 22.93 10.61 10.83
CA SER A 36 23.16 9.62 11.89
C SER A 36 24.54 9.80 12.49
N LYS A 37 24.65 9.58 13.81
CA LYS A 37 25.95 9.58 14.51
C LYS A 37 26.90 8.48 14.02
N PHE A 38 26.34 7.47 13.37
CA PHE A 38 27.04 6.26 12.94
C PHE A 38 27.40 6.28 11.44
N ALA A 39 27.02 7.33 10.72
CA ALA A 39 27.34 7.53 9.32
C ALA A 39 28.21 8.77 9.15
N SER A 40 29.22 8.68 8.29
CA SER A 40 30.18 9.78 8.02
C SER A 40 29.57 10.89 7.14
N GLU A 41 28.55 10.54 6.35
CA GLU A 41 27.88 11.44 5.41
C GLU A 41 26.35 11.35 5.62
N PRO A 42 25.62 12.43 5.35
CA PRO A 42 24.16 12.41 5.45
C PRO A 42 23.54 11.53 4.36
N GLY A 43 22.47 10.81 4.72
CA GLY A 43 21.57 10.22 3.76
C GLY A 43 20.66 11.31 3.17
N ILE A 44 20.43 11.29 1.85
CA ILE A 44 19.61 12.30 1.18
C ILE A 44 18.59 11.60 0.29
N VAL A 45 17.32 12.02 0.38
CA VAL A 45 16.25 11.57 -0.50
C VAL A 45 15.59 12.78 -1.14
N PHE A 46 15.47 12.77 -2.45
CA PHE A 46 14.85 13.82 -3.25
C PHE A 46 13.44 13.42 -3.65
N PHE A 47 12.50 14.34 -3.45
CA PHE A 47 11.08 14.12 -3.70
C PHE A 47 10.55 15.00 -4.83
N SER A 48 9.70 14.41 -5.66
CA SER A 48 8.86 15.12 -6.62
C SER A 48 7.44 14.56 -6.56
N ASN A 49 6.47 15.43 -6.34
CA ASN A 49 5.06 15.08 -6.17
C ASN A 49 4.83 13.92 -5.18
N GLY A 50 5.51 13.99 -4.03
CA GLY A 50 5.41 13.00 -2.97
C GLY A 50 6.16 11.68 -3.23
N ASN A 51 6.80 11.51 -4.40
CA ASN A 51 7.53 10.30 -4.73
C ASN A 51 9.04 10.52 -4.62
N PRO A 52 9.80 9.57 -4.02
CA PRO A 52 11.24 9.62 -4.06
C PRO A 52 11.74 9.39 -5.50
N VAL A 53 12.46 10.36 -6.06
CA VAL A 53 12.96 10.33 -7.44
C VAL A 53 14.45 10.06 -7.53
N HIS A 54 15.21 10.35 -6.46
CA HIS A 54 16.63 10.07 -6.35
C HIS A 54 17.03 9.95 -4.88
N SER A 55 18.11 9.23 -4.58
CA SER A 55 18.65 9.11 -3.23
C SER A 55 20.15 8.94 -3.23
N LEU A 56 20.80 9.39 -2.15
CA LEU A 56 22.23 9.33 -1.92
C LEU A 56 22.53 8.81 -0.52
N ASN A 57 23.48 7.89 -0.39
CA ASN A 57 24.05 7.48 0.89
C ASN A 57 25.53 7.10 0.68
N GLY A 58 26.45 7.99 0.98
CA GLY A 58 27.85 7.83 0.67
C GLY A 58 28.09 7.62 -0.85
N THR A 59 28.59 6.46 -1.21
CA THR A 59 28.82 6.08 -2.62
C THR A 59 27.58 5.49 -3.30
N LEU A 60 26.55 5.09 -2.53
CA LEU A 60 25.32 4.50 -3.06
C LEU A 60 24.41 5.56 -3.69
N ARG A 61 23.66 5.16 -4.73
CA ARG A 61 22.75 6.02 -5.50
C ARG A 61 21.42 5.32 -5.78
N GLY A 62 20.36 6.10 -5.92
CA GLY A 62 19.05 5.61 -6.33
C GLY A 62 18.46 4.57 -5.36
N LEU A 63 17.98 3.44 -5.88
CA LEU A 63 17.32 2.39 -5.07
C LEU A 63 18.25 1.76 -4.02
N GLU A 64 19.52 1.56 -4.32
CA GLU A 64 20.49 1.01 -3.38
C GLU A 64 20.69 1.96 -2.19
N ALA A 65 20.77 3.27 -2.46
CA ALA A 65 20.91 4.28 -1.42
C ALA A 65 19.66 4.33 -0.51
N ILE A 66 18.45 4.41 -1.09
CA ILE A 66 17.25 4.54 -0.27
C ILE A 66 16.99 3.28 0.56
N PHE A 67 17.27 2.07 0.03
CA PHE A 67 17.13 0.85 0.80
C PHE A 67 18.14 0.78 1.96
N SER A 68 19.38 1.20 1.76
CA SER A 68 20.38 1.23 2.84
C SER A 68 19.97 2.17 3.99
N LEU A 69 19.22 3.24 3.72
CA LEU A 69 18.72 4.17 4.73
C LEU A 69 17.63 3.57 5.62
N PHE A 70 16.92 2.51 5.21
CA PHE A 70 15.99 1.78 6.08
C PHE A 70 16.67 1.14 7.29
N GLY A 71 17.99 0.87 7.20
CA GLY A 71 18.78 0.40 8.33
C GLY A 71 19.13 1.46 9.38
N TRP A 72 18.86 2.73 9.12
CA TRP A 72 19.16 3.82 10.05
C TRP A 72 18.04 3.98 11.07
N MET A 73 18.24 3.39 12.26
CA MET A 73 17.25 3.38 13.35
C MET A 73 17.30 4.64 14.22
N GLU A 74 18.43 5.36 14.20
CA GLU A 74 18.64 6.60 14.96
C GLU A 74 19.27 7.66 14.08
N GLY A 75 18.84 8.91 14.26
CA GLY A 75 19.38 10.06 13.56
C GLY A 75 18.40 11.22 13.54
N GLU A 76 18.89 12.38 13.18
CA GLU A 76 18.07 13.57 12.97
C GLU A 76 17.72 13.70 11.50
N PHE A 77 16.49 14.03 11.20
CA PHE A 77 16.06 14.32 9.84
C PHE A 77 15.61 15.78 9.71
N ALA A 78 15.79 16.33 8.52
CA ALA A 78 15.28 17.62 8.11
C ALA A 78 14.80 17.56 6.66
N PHE A 79 13.56 17.98 6.42
CA PHE A 79 12.99 18.13 5.09
C PHE A 79 12.88 19.60 4.73
N SER A 80 13.35 19.97 3.55
CA SER A 80 13.26 21.33 2.99
C SER A 80 12.50 21.29 1.66
N ASP A 81 11.70 22.33 1.39
CA ASP A 81 10.89 22.50 0.18
C ASP A 81 11.70 22.99 -1.05
N GLU A 82 12.97 22.62 -1.12
CA GLU A 82 13.85 22.97 -2.24
C GLU A 82 13.52 22.10 -3.45
N PRO A 83 13.17 22.67 -4.63
CA PRO A 83 12.89 21.88 -5.82
C PRO A 83 14.13 21.09 -6.26
N TYR A 84 13.90 19.85 -6.67
CA TYR A 84 14.94 19.00 -7.25
C TYR A 84 14.86 19.02 -8.78
N GLU A 85 15.90 19.47 -9.44
CA GLU A 85 16.01 19.56 -10.90
C GLU A 85 16.98 18.52 -11.49
N GLY A 86 17.32 17.47 -10.72
CA GLY A 86 18.28 16.44 -11.13
C GLY A 86 17.64 15.25 -11.86
N GLU A 87 18.47 14.23 -12.09
CA GLU A 87 18.03 12.99 -12.75
C GLU A 87 17.13 12.12 -11.88
N THR A 88 16.05 11.61 -12.44
CA THR A 88 15.22 10.58 -11.81
C THR A 88 15.91 9.22 -11.97
N THR A 89 16.41 8.65 -10.87
CA THR A 89 17.07 7.33 -10.86
C THR A 89 16.23 6.26 -10.16
N ILE A 90 15.17 6.66 -9.47
CA ILE A 90 14.22 5.77 -8.80
C ILE A 90 12.97 5.70 -9.65
N ASN A 91 12.66 4.49 -10.18
CA ASN A 91 11.49 4.21 -11.01
C ASN A 91 10.50 3.27 -10.32
N LYS A 92 10.65 3.07 -9.01
CA LYS A 92 9.69 2.34 -8.17
C LYS A 92 8.73 3.30 -7.52
N SER A 93 7.50 2.84 -7.32
CA SER A 93 6.54 3.61 -6.54
C SER A 93 6.99 3.72 -5.07
N ARG A 94 6.59 4.79 -4.41
CA ARG A 94 6.86 5.02 -2.99
C ARG A 94 6.50 3.82 -2.13
N MET A 95 5.32 3.24 -2.37
CA MET A 95 4.84 2.12 -1.57
C MET A 95 5.61 0.82 -1.83
N GLU A 96 6.05 0.57 -3.07
CA GLU A 96 6.96 -0.54 -3.36
C GLU A 96 8.30 -0.38 -2.61
N ILE A 97 8.82 0.84 -2.53
CA ILE A 97 10.05 1.14 -1.78
C ILE A 97 9.86 0.87 -0.29
N ILE A 98 8.74 1.32 0.29
CA ILE A 98 8.44 1.11 1.72
C ILE A 98 8.34 -0.39 2.01
N LEU A 99 7.53 -1.13 1.24
CA LEU A 99 7.30 -2.56 1.47
C LEU A 99 8.57 -3.39 1.25
N ASP A 100 9.32 -3.12 0.18
CA ASP A 100 10.58 -3.81 -0.09
C ASP A 100 11.62 -3.47 0.98
N GLY A 101 11.74 -2.19 1.38
CA GLY A 101 12.69 -1.75 2.39
C GLY A 101 12.43 -2.38 3.76
N LEU A 102 11.16 -2.42 4.20
CA LEU A 102 10.79 -3.09 5.45
C LEU A 102 11.04 -4.59 5.39
N ARG A 103 10.71 -5.26 4.27
CA ARG A 103 10.99 -6.68 4.06
C ARG A 103 12.50 -6.96 4.11
N MET A 104 13.31 -6.20 3.37
CA MET A 104 14.78 -6.38 3.35
C MET A 104 15.40 -6.15 4.73
N LEU A 105 14.85 -5.21 5.52
CA LEU A 105 15.27 -4.99 6.91
C LEU A 105 14.92 -6.17 7.81
N ASP A 106 13.73 -6.75 7.66
CA ASP A 106 13.27 -7.90 8.42
C ASP A 106 14.02 -9.19 8.04
N ASP A 107 14.33 -9.37 6.76
CA ASP A 107 15.11 -10.50 6.25
C ASP A 107 16.62 -10.39 6.60
N GLY A 108 17.06 -9.24 7.14
CA GLY A 108 18.46 -8.97 7.47
C GLY A 108 19.34 -8.72 6.23
N GLU A 109 18.73 -8.40 5.09
CA GLU A 109 19.45 -7.99 3.87
C GLU A 109 20.00 -6.56 3.97
N ILE A 110 19.44 -5.74 4.87
CA ILE A 110 19.89 -4.39 5.21
C ILE A 110 20.50 -4.43 6.61
N GLU A 111 21.76 -3.98 6.73
CA GLU A 111 22.42 -3.85 8.01
C GLU A 111 21.81 -2.71 8.83
N LYS A 112 21.45 -3.01 10.09
CA LYS A 112 21.01 -1.99 11.05
C LYS A 112 22.22 -1.21 11.53
N VAL A 113 22.14 0.10 11.41
CA VAL A 113 23.16 1.04 11.92
C VAL A 113 22.75 1.41 13.34
N GLU A 114 23.23 0.64 14.30
CA GLU A 114 22.98 0.81 15.74
C GLU A 114 24.29 1.09 16.49
N PRO A 115 24.24 1.70 17.73
CA PRO A 115 25.40 1.77 18.59
C PRO A 115 25.95 0.37 18.85
N ALA A 116 27.26 0.18 18.78
CA ALA A 116 27.89 -1.06 19.21
C ALA A 116 27.54 -1.29 20.70
N VAL A 117 26.55 -2.12 20.96
CA VAL A 117 26.19 -2.55 22.31
C VAL A 117 27.33 -3.45 22.78
N LEU A 118 28.09 -2.99 23.77
CA LEU A 118 28.98 -3.86 24.52
C LEU A 118 28.11 -4.97 25.14
N GLU A 119 28.27 -6.19 24.62
CA GLU A 119 27.58 -7.38 25.09
C GLU A 119 27.90 -7.65 26.56
N ASN A 120 27.05 -7.18 27.48
CA ASN A 120 27.15 -7.59 28.89
C ASN A 120 25.80 -7.72 29.62
N GLU A 121 24.68 -7.87 28.90
CA GLU A 121 23.45 -8.43 29.50
C GLU A 121 22.69 -9.25 28.44
N PRO A 122 22.24 -10.48 28.80
CA PRO A 122 21.38 -11.23 27.91
C PRO A 122 20.07 -10.46 27.74
N PRO A 123 19.65 -10.14 26.49
CA PRO A 123 18.41 -9.41 26.26
C PRO A 123 17.25 -10.20 26.85
N PRO A 124 16.24 -9.51 27.45
CA PRO A 124 15.04 -10.19 27.91
C PRO A 124 14.47 -10.95 26.71
N LYS A 125 14.24 -12.25 26.87
CA LYS A 125 13.64 -13.10 25.86
C LYS A 125 12.27 -12.53 25.51
N LYS A 126 12.20 -11.68 24.47
CA LYS A 126 10.93 -11.37 23.81
C LYS A 126 10.36 -12.71 23.34
N PRO A 127 9.05 -12.95 23.49
CA PRO A 127 8.45 -14.17 22.98
C PRO A 127 8.80 -14.27 21.50
N VAL A 128 9.33 -15.43 21.08
CA VAL A 128 9.65 -15.73 19.69
C VAL A 128 8.33 -15.93 18.97
N THR A 129 7.69 -14.83 18.60
CA THR A 129 6.67 -14.86 17.56
C THR A 129 7.37 -15.31 16.28
N LYS A 130 6.94 -16.43 15.70
CA LYS A 130 7.39 -16.87 14.39
C LYS A 130 7.22 -15.67 13.45
N LYS A 131 8.33 -15.10 12.96
CA LYS A 131 8.29 -13.97 12.02
C LYS A 131 7.42 -14.40 10.83
N SER A 132 6.29 -13.73 10.66
CA SER A 132 5.44 -13.91 9.49
C SER A 132 6.19 -13.35 8.28
N SER A 133 6.20 -14.08 7.18
CA SER A 133 6.74 -13.59 5.90
C SER A 133 5.72 -12.74 5.11
N LEU A 134 4.62 -12.36 5.74
CA LEU A 134 3.57 -11.58 5.11
C LEU A 134 3.93 -10.09 5.14
N PRO A 135 3.53 -9.32 4.11
CA PRO A 135 3.65 -7.88 4.13
C PRO A 135 2.88 -7.28 5.32
N LEU A 136 3.54 -6.38 6.05
CA LEU A 136 2.95 -5.61 7.14
C LEU A 136 2.62 -4.21 6.67
N ILE A 137 1.36 -3.80 6.81
CA ILE A 137 0.90 -2.46 6.49
C ILE A 137 0.66 -1.70 7.79
N LYS A 138 1.25 -0.53 7.89
CA LYS A 138 0.93 0.49 8.90
C LYS A 138 0.15 1.60 8.22
N GLY A 139 -0.86 2.12 8.90
CA GLY A 139 -1.57 3.30 8.44
C GLY A 139 -0.85 4.58 8.82
N PRO A 140 -1.28 5.73 8.27
CA PRO A 140 -0.84 7.03 8.73
C PRO A 140 -1.36 7.30 10.15
N LEU A 141 -0.83 8.35 10.80
CA LEU A 141 -1.31 8.80 12.11
C LEU A 141 -2.82 9.06 12.05
N VAL A 142 -3.55 8.43 12.96
CA VAL A 142 -5.02 8.45 12.96
C VAL A 142 -5.54 9.78 13.51
N ASP A 143 -6.53 10.35 12.84
CA ASP A 143 -7.37 11.40 13.42
C ASP A 143 -8.47 10.75 14.26
N TYR A 144 -8.27 10.71 15.57
CA TYR A 144 -9.20 10.08 16.52
C TYR A 144 -10.57 10.76 16.62
N LEU A 145 -10.77 11.90 15.96
CA LEU A 145 -12.04 12.65 15.98
C LEU A 145 -13.21 11.84 15.33
N HIS A 146 -12.89 10.85 14.52
CA HIS A 146 -13.88 10.00 13.83
C HIS A 146 -14.08 8.62 14.48
N VAL A 147 -13.38 8.32 15.58
CA VAL A 147 -13.61 7.09 16.36
C VAL A 147 -14.81 7.32 17.28
N VAL A 148 -15.84 6.50 17.14
CA VAL A 148 -17.09 6.61 17.91
C VAL A 148 -17.18 5.61 19.05
N ASP A 149 -16.39 4.51 18.98
CA ASP A 149 -16.30 3.47 20.00
C ASP A 149 -14.98 2.73 19.90
N GLU A 150 -14.57 2.05 20.97
CA GLU A 150 -13.34 1.25 21.02
C GLU A 150 -13.64 -0.17 21.44
N GLU A 151 -12.97 -1.13 20.83
CA GLU A 151 -13.10 -2.57 21.12
C GLU A 151 -11.72 -3.18 21.31
N GLU A 152 -11.59 -4.12 22.27
CA GLU A 152 -10.38 -4.89 22.53
C GLU A 152 -10.56 -6.35 22.08
N PHE A 153 -9.51 -6.90 21.46
CA PHE A 153 -9.44 -8.29 21.02
C PHE A 153 -8.15 -8.94 21.51
N PHE A 154 -8.24 -10.20 21.93
CA PHE A 154 -7.11 -10.98 22.41
C PHE A 154 -6.54 -11.88 21.33
N ASP A 155 -5.31 -12.36 21.56
CA ASP A 155 -4.59 -13.21 20.62
C ASP A 155 -5.45 -14.36 20.08
N GLY A 156 -5.57 -14.42 18.78
CA GLY A 156 -6.31 -15.45 18.06
C GLY A 156 -7.82 -15.21 17.91
N GLU A 157 -8.38 -14.14 18.47
CA GLU A 157 -9.80 -13.81 18.28
C GLU A 157 -10.08 -13.31 16.85
N GLU A 158 -11.23 -13.71 16.31
CA GLU A 158 -11.68 -13.31 14.98
C GLU A 158 -12.51 -12.02 15.08
N ILE A 159 -11.96 -10.93 14.55
CA ILE A 159 -12.59 -9.61 14.48
C ILE A 159 -13.64 -9.58 13.37
N ILE A 160 -13.28 -10.15 12.21
CA ILE A 160 -14.14 -10.33 11.05
C ILE A 160 -14.08 -11.80 10.66
N ILE A 161 -15.26 -12.38 10.35
CA ILE A 161 -15.37 -13.76 9.86
C ILE A 161 -15.88 -13.74 8.43
N GLU A 162 -15.13 -14.36 7.50
CA GLU A 162 -15.54 -14.52 6.10
C GLU A 162 -16.92 -15.19 6.00
N GLY A 163 -17.80 -14.63 5.18
CA GLY A 163 -19.17 -15.10 5.00
C GLY A 163 -20.21 -14.50 5.95
N ASN A 164 -19.81 -13.86 7.05
CA ASN A 164 -20.72 -13.17 7.94
C ASN A 164 -21.13 -11.81 7.37
N HIS A 165 -22.25 -11.28 7.82
CA HIS A 165 -22.69 -9.91 7.52
C HIS A 165 -22.07 -8.91 8.48
N GLY A 166 -21.80 -7.70 7.98
CA GLY A 166 -21.31 -6.62 8.82
C GLY A 166 -21.00 -5.36 8.03
N ASN A 167 -21.20 -4.21 8.64
CA ASN A 167 -21.05 -2.88 8.01
C ASN A 167 -20.02 -1.98 8.73
N TRP A 168 -19.33 -2.47 9.75
CA TRP A 168 -18.35 -1.69 10.49
C TRP A 168 -17.02 -1.58 9.75
N ILE A 169 -16.37 -0.44 9.90
CA ILE A 169 -14.98 -0.19 9.56
C ILE A 169 -14.27 0.19 10.85
N TRP A 170 -13.11 -0.44 11.08
CA TRP A 170 -12.25 -0.14 12.23
C TRP A 170 -10.91 0.41 11.77
N VAL A 171 -10.30 1.19 12.64
CA VAL A 171 -8.89 1.53 12.58
C VAL A 171 -8.16 0.81 13.71
N ILE A 172 -6.98 0.28 13.44
CA ILE A 172 -6.14 -0.33 14.45
C ILE A 172 -5.49 0.80 15.25
N LEU A 173 -5.83 0.91 16.53
CA LEU A 173 -5.24 1.88 17.45
C LEU A 173 -3.92 1.37 17.99
N GLU A 174 -3.88 0.08 18.35
CA GLU A 174 -2.68 -0.62 18.83
C GLU A 174 -2.77 -2.10 18.47
N GLY A 175 -1.64 -2.70 18.08
CA GLY A 175 -1.51 -4.14 17.84
C GLY A 175 -1.45 -4.53 16.38
N MET A 176 -1.74 -5.81 16.10
CA MET A 176 -1.60 -6.40 14.77
C MET A 176 -2.77 -7.31 14.42
N VAL A 177 -3.21 -7.25 13.17
CA VAL A 177 -4.30 -8.07 12.64
C VAL A 177 -3.85 -8.78 11.37
N GLU A 178 -4.09 -10.09 11.28
CA GLU A 178 -3.83 -10.90 10.09
C GLU A 178 -5.09 -11.05 9.25
N LEU A 179 -4.96 -10.78 7.95
CA LEU A 179 -6.04 -10.97 6.96
C LEU A 179 -5.84 -12.27 6.20
N SER A 180 -6.91 -13.06 6.11
CA SER A 180 -6.89 -14.37 5.44
C SER A 180 -8.19 -14.68 4.69
N ARG A 181 -8.12 -15.68 3.80
CA ARG A 181 -9.27 -16.26 3.08
C ARG A 181 -9.30 -17.76 3.27
N SER A 182 -10.49 -18.30 3.39
CA SER A 182 -10.72 -19.76 3.45
C SER A 182 -10.51 -20.41 2.09
N THR A 183 -9.83 -21.55 2.05
CA THR A 183 -9.62 -22.33 0.83
C THR A 183 -9.79 -23.81 1.10
N PRO A 184 -10.04 -24.65 0.08
CA PRO A 184 -10.08 -26.11 0.24
C PRO A 184 -8.78 -26.74 0.77
N LYS A 185 -7.64 -26.01 0.71
CA LYS A 185 -6.34 -26.42 1.23
C LYS A 185 -6.02 -25.85 2.62
N GLY A 186 -6.99 -25.22 3.27
CA GLY A 186 -6.84 -24.46 4.51
C GLY A 186 -6.82 -22.94 4.26
N PRO A 187 -6.81 -22.13 5.30
CA PRO A 187 -6.78 -20.68 5.17
C PRO A 187 -5.46 -20.22 4.53
N VAL A 188 -5.54 -19.18 3.69
CA VAL A 188 -4.39 -18.48 3.16
C VAL A 188 -4.36 -17.06 3.72
N ALA A 189 -3.36 -16.78 4.55
CA ALA A 189 -3.08 -15.43 5.00
C ALA A 189 -2.30 -14.68 3.93
N PHE A 190 -2.58 -13.40 3.74
CA PHE A 190 -1.97 -12.60 2.67
C PHE A 190 -1.48 -11.23 3.12
N LEU A 191 -1.99 -10.68 4.22
CA LEU A 191 -1.55 -9.40 4.78
C LEU A 191 -1.55 -9.43 6.30
N GLN A 192 -0.70 -8.60 6.90
CA GLN A 192 -0.80 -8.14 8.27
C GLN A 192 -1.00 -6.63 8.29
N LEU A 193 -1.88 -6.17 9.15
CA LEU A 193 -2.19 -4.77 9.39
C LEU A 193 -1.80 -4.42 10.80
N SER A 194 -1.30 -3.20 11.02
CA SER A 194 -0.90 -2.69 12.33
C SER A 194 -1.41 -1.27 12.53
N ASP A 195 -0.93 -0.59 13.55
CA ASP A 195 -1.36 0.73 14.01
C ASP A 195 -1.65 1.69 12.85
N GLY A 196 -2.78 2.36 12.89
CA GLY A 196 -3.26 3.30 11.87
C GLY A 196 -3.84 2.66 10.61
N ALA A 197 -3.71 1.34 10.41
CA ALA A 197 -4.34 0.65 9.29
C ALA A 197 -5.84 0.42 9.52
N PHE A 198 -6.60 0.30 8.43
CA PHE A 198 -8.05 0.13 8.47
C PHE A 198 -8.47 -1.31 8.16
N ILE A 199 -9.51 -1.77 8.86
CA ILE A 199 -10.13 -3.07 8.65
C ILE A 199 -11.59 -2.85 8.27
N GLY A 200 -12.01 -3.44 7.16
CA GLY A 200 -13.37 -3.32 6.66
C GLY A 200 -13.39 -3.13 5.15
N SER A 201 -14.57 -2.86 4.61
CA SER A 201 -14.78 -2.61 3.18
C SER A 201 -15.57 -1.33 3.00
N ILE A 202 -15.21 -0.53 2.00
CA ILE A 202 -15.97 0.67 1.64
C ILE A 202 -17.40 0.31 1.20
N SER A 203 -17.58 -0.87 0.59
CA SER A 203 -18.93 -1.34 0.23
C SER A 203 -19.83 -1.52 1.44
N SER A 204 -19.28 -1.74 2.64
CA SER A 204 -20.08 -1.79 3.88
C SER A 204 -20.67 -0.44 4.29
N LEU A 205 -20.15 0.68 3.78
CA LEU A 205 -20.78 2.00 3.94
C LEU A 205 -22.01 2.19 3.05
N LEU A 206 -22.20 1.33 2.06
CA LEU A 206 -23.22 1.48 1.01
C LEU A 206 -24.41 0.55 1.18
N SER A 207 -24.26 -0.49 2.00
CA SER A 207 -25.27 -1.54 2.19
C SER A 207 -25.15 -2.16 3.57
N ASP A 208 -26.25 -2.20 4.30
CA ASP A 208 -26.36 -2.88 5.61
C ASP A 208 -26.25 -4.41 5.48
N GLU A 209 -26.36 -4.96 4.28
CA GLU A 209 -26.30 -6.41 3.98
C GLU A 209 -24.94 -6.82 3.38
N SER A 210 -23.88 -6.08 3.63
CA SER A 210 -22.54 -6.41 3.11
C SER A 210 -22.01 -7.71 3.72
N VAL A 211 -21.73 -8.71 2.86
CA VAL A 211 -21.10 -9.97 3.26
C VAL A 211 -19.58 -9.77 3.33
N ARG A 212 -18.97 -10.18 4.44
CA ARG A 212 -17.52 -10.14 4.65
C ARG A 212 -16.84 -11.16 3.74
N ASN A 213 -15.86 -10.72 2.99
CA ASN A 213 -15.14 -11.51 1.98
C ASN A 213 -13.75 -11.99 2.45
N LEU A 214 -13.40 -11.72 3.70
CA LEU A 214 -12.16 -12.15 4.35
C LEU A 214 -12.38 -12.37 5.85
N THR A 215 -11.44 -13.09 6.48
CA THR A 215 -11.34 -13.19 7.94
C THR A 215 -10.20 -12.28 8.40
N ALA A 216 -10.45 -11.48 9.44
CA ALA A 216 -9.48 -10.66 10.14
C ALA A 216 -9.32 -11.20 11.56
N LYS A 217 -8.08 -11.53 11.95
CA LYS A 217 -7.75 -12.20 13.21
C LYS A 217 -6.71 -11.43 14.00
N ALA A 218 -6.93 -11.23 15.29
CA ALA A 218 -5.98 -10.60 16.20
C ALA A 218 -4.68 -11.42 16.34
N VAL A 219 -3.55 -10.75 16.30
CA VAL A 219 -2.21 -11.31 16.55
C VAL A 219 -1.61 -10.60 17.75
N GLY A 220 -1.68 -11.23 18.91
CA GLY A 220 -1.48 -10.56 20.20
C GLY A 220 -2.73 -9.77 20.61
N ASN A 221 -2.56 -8.86 21.56
CA ASN A 221 -3.65 -7.96 21.96
C ASN A 221 -3.80 -6.84 20.94
N VAL A 222 -5.05 -6.51 20.61
CA VAL A 222 -5.39 -5.49 19.59
C VAL A 222 -6.44 -4.57 20.15
N GLN A 223 -6.23 -3.27 20.03
CA GLN A 223 -7.21 -2.23 20.30
C GLN A 223 -7.69 -1.63 18.97
N LEU A 224 -9.00 -1.63 18.75
CA LEU A 224 -9.63 -1.12 17.54
C LEU A 224 -10.51 0.08 17.87
N GLY A 225 -10.47 1.09 17.01
CA GLY A 225 -11.41 2.21 17.01
C GLY A 225 -12.45 2.00 15.92
N MET A 226 -13.73 2.02 16.31
CA MET A 226 -14.85 1.94 15.35
C MET A 226 -15.05 3.31 14.69
N LEU A 227 -15.11 3.34 13.36
CA LEU A 227 -15.31 4.59 12.61
C LEU A 227 -16.78 4.94 12.46
N ASP A 228 -17.06 6.24 12.40
CA ASP A 228 -18.40 6.78 12.10
C ASP A 228 -18.82 6.44 10.66
N SER A 229 -19.49 5.29 10.52
CA SER A 229 -20.01 4.81 9.23
C SER A 229 -21.03 5.78 8.63
N GLN A 230 -21.82 6.48 9.45
CA GLN A 230 -22.85 7.40 8.97
C GLN A 230 -22.21 8.68 8.41
N GLY A 231 -21.21 9.24 9.10
CA GLY A 231 -20.44 10.39 8.64
C GLY A 231 -19.70 10.08 7.33
N MET A 232 -19.01 8.94 7.27
CA MET A 232 -18.32 8.48 6.07
C MET A 232 -19.29 8.22 4.90
N GLY A 233 -20.45 7.59 5.14
CA GLY A 233 -21.47 7.37 4.12
C GLY A 233 -22.07 8.68 3.59
N SER A 234 -22.25 9.68 4.45
CA SER A 234 -22.67 11.03 4.07
C SER A 234 -21.63 11.72 3.20
N GLU A 235 -20.34 11.63 3.54
CA GLU A 235 -19.25 12.17 2.74
C GLU A 235 -19.19 11.49 1.37
N PHE A 236 -19.22 10.16 1.32
CA PHE A 236 -19.26 9.40 0.07
C PHE A 236 -20.42 9.81 -0.85
N SER A 237 -21.59 10.07 -0.26
CA SER A 237 -22.81 10.46 -1.02
C SER A 237 -22.69 11.82 -1.70
N ARG A 238 -21.84 12.70 -1.18
CA ARG A 238 -21.57 14.05 -1.73
C ARG A 238 -20.55 14.05 -2.87
N MET A 239 -19.78 12.96 -3.03
CA MET A 239 -18.81 12.83 -4.11
C MET A 239 -19.48 12.80 -5.47
N SER A 240 -18.76 13.25 -6.52
CA SER A 240 -19.20 13.10 -7.90
C SER A 240 -19.44 11.62 -8.27
N PRO A 241 -20.27 11.33 -9.28
CA PRO A 241 -20.45 9.98 -9.77
C PRO A 241 -19.12 9.33 -10.20
N GLU A 242 -18.23 10.11 -10.81
CA GLU A 242 -16.90 9.70 -11.27
C GLU A 242 -16.04 9.29 -10.08
N PHE A 243 -15.95 10.11 -9.04
CA PHE A 243 -15.16 9.82 -7.85
C PHE A 243 -15.69 8.59 -7.10
N ARG A 244 -17.03 8.47 -6.94
CA ARG A 244 -17.65 7.28 -6.35
C ARG A 244 -17.32 6.00 -7.13
N ASN A 245 -17.20 6.09 -8.46
CA ASN A 245 -16.80 4.95 -9.28
C ASN A 245 -15.33 4.56 -9.00
N ILE A 246 -14.42 5.53 -8.81
CA ILE A 246 -13.04 5.25 -8.41
C ILE A 246 -13.01 4.52 -7.08
N VAL A 247 -13.72 5.03 -6.07
CA VAL A 247 -13.78 4.42 -4.73
C VAL A 247 -14.32 3.00 -4.78
N ARG A 248 -15.40 2.75 -5.51
CA ARG A 248 -15.95 1.40 -5.70
C ARG A 248 -14.99 0.48 -6.47
N SER A 249 -14.31 1.02 -7.47
CA SER A 249 -13.35 0.26 -8.25
C SER A 249 -12.14 -0.17 -7.42
N LEU A 250 -11.69 0.63 -6.45
CA LEU A 250 -10.67 0.22 -5.48
C LEU A 250 -11.11 -0.98 -4.65
N ASP A 251 -12.33 -0.94 -4.11
CA ASP A 251 -12.90 -2.05 -3.35
C ASP A 251 -13.02 -3.32 -4.21
N ASN A 252 -13.50 -3.18 -5.45
CA ASN A 252 -13.54 -4.28 -6.42
C ASN A 252 -12.15 -4.84 -6.74
N ARG A 253 -11.14 -3.98 -6.91
CA ARG A 253 -9.75 -4.39 -7.17
C ARG A 253 -9.18 -5.19 -6.00
N PHE A 254 -9.42 -4.75 -4.77
CA PHE A 254 -9.00 -5.48 -3.58
C PHE A 254 -9.66 -6.86 -3.51
N ASN A 255 -10.95 -6.96 -3.80
CA ASN A 255 -11.67 -8.23 -3.89
C ASN A 255 -11.11 -9.15 -4.98
N GLU A 256 -10.86 -8.63 -6.18
CA GLU A 256 -10.31 -9.39 -7.30
C GLU A 256 -8.90 -9.90 -7.00
N ILE A 257 -8.05 -9.08 -6.39
CA ILE A 257 -6.68 -9.49 -6.08
C ILE A 257 -6.64 -10.53 -4.95
N MET A 258 -7.54 -10.45 -3.96
CA MET A 258 -7.72 -11.51 -2.96
C MET A 258 -8.18 -12.82 -3.60
N ASN A 259 -9.18 -12.79 -4.49
CA ASN A 259 -9.63 -13.95 -5.25
C ASN A 259 -8.47 -14.57 -6.03
N ARG A 260 -7.60 -13.72 -6.59
CA ARG A 260 -6.42 -14.17 -7.32
C ARG A 260 -5.39 -14.82 -6.42
N THR A 261 -5.16 -14.29 -5.22
CA THR A 261 -4.28 -14.90 -4.22
C THR A 261 -4.74 -16.32 -3.88
N VAL A 262 -6.05 -16.50 -3.65
CA VAL A 262 -6.65 -17.82 -3.44
C VAL A 262 -6.40 -18.74 -4.64
N ALA A 263 -6.64 -18.25 -5.87
CA ALA A 263 -6.45 -19.04 -7.07
C ALA A 263 -4.99 -19.51 -7.24
N CYS A 264 -4.03 -18.62 -6.98
CA CYS A 264 -2.60 -18.95 -6.99
C CYS A 264 -2.25 -19.99 -5.92
N PHE A 265 -2.74 -19.81 -4.69
CA PHE A 265 -2.48 -20.71 -3.57
C PHE A 265 -2.99 -22.14 -3.84
N ILE A 266 -4.14 -22.30 -4.48
CA ILE A 266 -4.69 -23.63 -4.82
C ILE A 266 -4.15 -24.18 -6.13
N GLY A 267 -3.31 -23.44 -6.87
CA GLY A 267 -2.71 -23.85 -8.15
C GLY A 267 -3.65 -23.75 -9.35
N LYS A 268 -4.65 -22.90 -9.29
CA LYS A 268 -5.58 -22.61 -10.40
C LYS A 268 -5.18 -21.31 -11.11
N ASN A 269 -4.01 -21.31 -11.75
CA ASN A 269 -3.52 -20.18 -12.50
C ASN A 269 -3.27 -20.58 -13.98
N ASP A 270 -3.96 -19.92 -14.92
CA ASP A 270 -3.72 -20.11 -16.36
C ASP A 270 -3.52 -18.75 -17.06
N PRO A 271 -2.28 -18.23 -17.05
CA PRO A 271 -1.96 -16.97 -17.73
C PRO A 271 -2.04 -17.09 -19.27
N ALA A 272 -1.87 -18.29 -19.83
CA ALA A 272 -1.82 -18.48 -21.27
C ALA A 272 -3.16 -18.13 -21.94
N LYS A 273 -4.28 -18.50 -21.32
CA LYS A 273 -5.62 -18.14 -21.80
C LYS A 273 -5.83 -16.64 -21.82
N LEU A 274 -5.39 -15.95 -20.76
CA LEU A 274 -5.53 -14.49 -20.64
C LEU A 274 -4.75 -13.78 -21.75
N LEU A 275 -3.52 -14.20 -22.02
CA LEU A 275 -2.66 -13.59 -23.05
C LEU A 275 -3.19 -13.83 -24.47
N LYS A 276 -3.81 -14.98 -24.73
CA LYS A 276 -4.32 -15.33 -26.06
C LYS A 276 -5.50 -14.47 -26.49
N ASP A 277 -6.39 -14.12 -25.56
CA ASP A 277 -7.67 -13.48 -25.86
C ASP A 277 -7.64 -11.95 -25.70
N ASN A 278 -6.57 -11.39 -25.13
CA ASN A 278 -6.46 -9.97 -24.79
C ASN A 278 -5.21 -9.34 -25.39
N ARG A 279 -5.26 -8.01 -25.57
CA ARG A 279 -4.15 -7.19 -26.10
C ARG A 279 -3.75 -6.11 -25.11
N PRO A 280 -2.47 -5.71 -25.08
CA PRO A 280 -2.02 -4.60 -24.24
C PRO A 280 -2.70 -3.29 -24.61
N VAL A 281 -3.19 -2.56 -23.60
CA VAL A 281 -3.84 -1.24 -23.71
C VAL A 281 -2.99 -0.19 -23.02
N ILE A 282 -2.45 -0.51 -21.84
CA ILE A 282 -1.50 0.33 -21.10
C ILE A 282 -0.23 -0.50 -20.90
N MET A 283 0.93 0.07 -21.22
CA MET A 283 2.23 -0.59 -21.12
C MET A 283 2.95 -0.14 -19.85
N GLU A 284 3.65 -1.06 -19.21
CA GLU A 284 4.54 -0.79 -18.09
C GLU A 284 5.61 0.25 -18.45
N GLY A 285 5.89 1.17 -17.53
CA GLY A 285 6.93 2.20 -17.68
C GLY A 285 6.61 3.31 -18.68
N LYS A 286 5.44 3.32 -19.29
CA LYS A 286 4.97 4.48 -20.05
C LYS A 286 4.34 5.46 -19.08
N ASN A 287 4.98 6.62 -18.94
CA ASN A 287 4.45 7.77 -18.20
C ASN A 287 3.27 8.37 -18.98
N ASP A 288 2.14 7.69 -18.97
CA ASP A 288 0.92 8.16 -19.57
C ASP A 288 0.01 8.54 -18.39
N ASP A 289 0.01 9.82 -18.00
CA ASP A 289 -0.77 10.38 -16.89
C ASP A 289 -2.29 10.33 -17.16
N LYS A 290 -2.71 9.43 -18.05
CA LYS A 290 -4.10 9.28 -18.46
C LYS A 290 -4.83 8.27 -17.60
N SER A 291 -6.01 8.67 -17.19
CA SER A 291 -6.97 7.86 -16.46
C SER A 291 -8.19 7.58 -17.32
N PHE A 292 -8.72 6.38 -17.21
CA PHE A 292 -9.88 5.97 -17.98
C PHE A 292 -10.87 5.20 -17.12
N ILE A 293 -12.17 5.36 -17.40
CA ILE A 293 -13.22 4.47 -16.90
C ILE A 293 -13.62 3.50 -18.02
N ILE A 294 -13.76 2.22 -17.67
CA ILE A 294 -14.27 1.20 -18.58
C ILE A 294 -15.77 1.42 -18.78
N THR A 295 -16.19 1.63 -20.04
CA THR A 295 -17.59 1.78 -20.43
C THR A 295 -18.18 0.53 -21.05
N GLY A 296 -17.34 -0.44 -21.43
CA GLY A 296 -17.74 -1.75 -21.97
C GLY A 296 -16.55 -2.68 -22.17
N GLY A 297 -16.79 -3.97 -22.28
CA GLY A 297 -15.76 -4.99 -22.35
C GLY A 297 -15.14 -5.30 -21.00
N ARG A 298 -13.95 -5.90 -21.00
CA ARG A 298 -13.21 -6.29 -19.79
C ARG A 298 -11.74 -5.95 -19.92
N ALA A 299 -11.11 -5.67 -18.79
CA ALA A 299 -9.67 -5.49 -18.67
C ALA A 299 -9.09 -6.39 -17.58
N SER A 300 -7.79 -6.63 -17.69
CA SER A 300 -7.01 -7.41 -16.73
C SER A 300 -5.66 -6.74 -16.51
N ILE A 301 -5.14 -6.81 -15.30
CA ILE A 301 -3.84 -6.28 -14.92
C ILE A 301 -2.88 -7.44 -14.73
N ILE A 302 -1.73 -7.37 -15.39
CA ILE A 302 -0.67 -8.36 -15.32
C ILE A 302 0.66 -7.71 -15.00
N ARG A 303 1.54 -8.46 -14.34
CA ARG A 303 2.95 -8.07 -14.12
C ARG A 303 3.87 -9.04 -14.84
N LYS A 304 4.91 -8.52 -15.49
CA LYS A 304 6.01 -9.34 -16.02
C LYS A 304 7.03 -9.58 -14.92
N THR A 305 7.38 -10.84 -14.71
CA THR A 305 8.42 -11.24 -13.76
C THR A 305 9.50 -12.06 -14.49
N LYS A 306 10.61 -12.31 -13.82
CA LYS A 306 11.66 -13.19 -14.38
C LYS A 306 11.16 -14.63 -14.64
N SER A 307 10.14 -15.08 -13.89
CA SER A 307 9.52 -16.41 -14.01
C SER A 307 8.37 -16.46 -15.02
N GLY A 308 7.95 -15.32 -15.59
CA GLY A 308 6.88 -15.26 -16.57
C GLY A 308 5.88 -14.13 -16.31
N VAL A 309 4.68 -14.30 -16.86
CA VAL A 309 3.58 -13.35 -16.70
C VAL A 309 2.69 -13.76 -15.55
N VAL A 310 2.47 -12.87 -14.61
CA VAL A 310 1.63 -13.07 -13.43
C VAL A 310 0.37 -12.21 -13.54
N PRO A 311 -0.82 -12.79 -13.69
CA PRO A 311 -2.07 -12.07 -13.58
C PRO A 311 -2.31 -11.61 -12.14
N LEU A 312 -2.61 -10.32 -11.97
CA LEU A 312 -2.88 -9.71 -10.67
C LEU A 312 -4.39 -9.48 -10.46
N ILE A 313 -5.04 -8.88 -11.46
CA ILE A 313 -6.49 -8.60 -11.45
C ILE A 313 -7.05 -9.02 -12.80
N THR A 314 -8.16 -9.76 -12.83
CA THR A 314 -8.68 -10.33 -14.08
C THR A 314 -10.12 -9.95 -14.39
N GLY A 315 -10.81 -9.26 -13.49
CA GLY A 315 -12.26 -9.06 -13.54
C GLY A 315 -12.70 -7.61 -13.78
N LEU A 316 -11.80 -6.68 -14.14
CA LEU A 316 -12.18 -5.29 -14.36
C LEU A 316 -13.20 -5.15 -15.50
N SER A 317 -14.27 -4.40 -15.25
CA SER A 317 -15.42 -4.28 -16.14
C SER A 317 -16.00 -2.86 -16.11
N LYS A 318 -17.18 -2.67 -16.68
CA LYS A 318 -17.86 -1.37 -16.73
C LYS A 318 -17.95 -0.72 -15.34
N GLY A 319 -17.46 0.50 -15.24
CA GLY A 319 -17.39 1.31 -14.02
C GLY A 319 -16.02 1.26 -13.31
N ASP A 320 -15.18 0.26 -13.62
CA ASP A 320 -13.83 0.23 -13.11
C ASP A 320 -12.91 1.20 -13.85
N PHE A 321 -11.92 1.74 -13.15
CA PHE A 321 -10.90 2.58 -13.78
C PHE A 321 -9.69 1.76 -14.22
N ILE A 322 -8.93 2.31 -15.17
CA ILE A 322 -7.58 1.83 -15.54
C ILE A 322 -6.68 3.04 -15.80
N GLY A 323 -5.38 2.86 -15.53
CA GLY A 323 -4.39 3.93 -15.68
C GLY A 323 -4.07 4.63 -14.36
N HIS A 324 -3.44 5.79 -14.47
CA HIS A 324 -2.92 6.53 -13.33
C HIS A 324 -4.02 7.34 -12.62
N ILE A 325 -4.14 7.21 -11.32
CA ILE A 325 -4.94 8.10 -10.47
C ILE A 325 -3.96 8.92 -9.63
N PRO A 326 -3.93 10.27 -9.76
CA PRO A 326 -2.85 11.10 -9.20
C PRO A 326 -2.62 10.96 -7.70
N PHE A 327 -3.69 10.76 -6.93
CA PHE A 327 -3.65 10.65 -5.47
C PHE A 327 -3.60 9.21 -4.94
N LEU A 328 -3.48 8.19 -5.83
CA LEU A 328 -3.42 6.78 -5.45
C LEU A 328 -2.14 6.13 -5.96
N ASP A 329 -1.33 5.64 -5.04
CA ASP A 329 -0.16 4.82 -5.36
C ASP A 329 -0.46 3.34 -5.11
N MET A 330 -0.90 2.66 -6.15
CA MET A 330 -1.18 1.21 -6.09
C MET A 330 0.02 0.36 -6.55
N GLY A 331 1.12 0.98 -7.00
CA GLY A 331 2.27 0.28 -7.55
C GLY A 331 1.91 -0.70 -8.69
N LEU A 332 0.82 -0.46 -9.41
CA LEU A 332 0.36 -1.30 -10.52
C LEU A 332 0.58 -0.60 -11.86
N GLU A 333 -0.47 -0.34 -12.62
CA GLU A 333 -0.39 0.37 -13.90
C GLU A 333 -0.35 1.90 -13.70
N PRO A 334 0.36 2.64 -14.52
CA PRO A 334 1.26 2.17 -15.59
C PRO A 334 2.69 1.88 -15.11
N THR A 335 2.98 2.03 -13.83
CA THR A 335 4.35 2.03 -13.28
C THR A 335 5.00 0.65 -13.38
N SER A 336 4.36 -0.39 -12.85
CA SER A 336 4.94 -1.73 -12.74
C SER A 336 4.02 -2.86 -13.20
N ALA A 337 2.96 -2.53 -13.98
CA ALA A 337 2.03 -3.50 -14.51
C ALA A 337 1.51 -3.08 -15.90
N ILE A 338 0.95 -4.05 -16.59
CA ILE A 338 0.39 -3.90 -17.94
C ILE A 338 -1.12 -4.13 -17.85
N VAL A 339 -1.89 -3.29 -18.51
CA VAL A 339 -3.34 -3.52 -18.70
C VAL A 339 -3.57 -4.22 -20.04
N LEU A 340 -4.25 -5.35 -19.96
CA LEU A 340 -4.75 -6.09 -21.11
C LEU A 340 -6.25 -5.86 -21.27
N GLY A 341 -6.70 -5.59 -22.49
CA GLY A 341 -8.11 -5.42 -22.82
C GLY A 341 -8.64 -6.47 -23.79
N ASP A 342 -9.87 -6.93 -23.58
CA ASP A 342 -10.56 -7.77 -24.55
C ASP A 342 -10.94 -6.99 -25.81
N LYS A 343 -11.43 -7.70 -26.85
CA LYS A 343 -11.81 -7.08 -28.15
C LYS A 343 -12.99 -6.09 -28.04
N ARG A 344 -13.74 -6.11 -26.94
CA ARG A 344 -14.91 -5.27 -26.68
C ARG A 344 -14.60 -4.13 -25.73
N LEU A 345 -13.36 -4.01 -25.26
CA LEU A 345 -12.98 -2.95 -24.32
C LEU A 345 -13.24 -1.59 -24.92
N LYS A 346 -14.03 -0.80 -24.23
CA LYS A 346 -14.30 0.62 -24.48
C LYS A 346 -14.02 1.39 -23.21
N VAL A 347 -13.38 2.54 -23.34
CA VAL A 347 -13.00 3.41 -22.23
C VAL A 347 -13.41 4.85 -22.52
N SER A 348 -13.63 5.62 -21.47
CA SER A 348 -13.78 7.08 -21.48
C SER A 348 -12.68 7.69 -20.64
N THR A 349 -12.09 8.79 -21.07
CA THR A 349 -11.10 9.54 -20.31
C THR A 349 -11.73 10.16 -19.07
N ILE A 350 -10.95 10.24 -18.00
CA ILE A 350 -11.29 10.90 -16.75
C ILE A 350 -10.53 12.22 -16.68
N ASP A 351 -11.15 13.25 -16.15
CA ASP A 351 -10.47 14.49 -15.78
C ASP A 351 -9.72 14.28 -14.47
N ALA A 352 -8.42 14.04 -14.58
CA ALA A 352 -7.55 13.75 -13.43
C ALA A 352 -7.45 14.96 -12.48
N GLN A 353 -7.50 16.21 -13.01
CA GLN A 353 -7.45 17.41 -12.18
C GLN A 353 -8.73 17.57 -11.36
N ALA A 354 -9.89 17.36 -11.98
CA ALA A 354 -11.16 17.42 -11.26
C ALA A 354 -11.24 16.38 -10.13
N LEU A 355 -10.71 15.17 -10.37
CA LEU A 355 -10.60 14.15 -9.32
C LEU A 355 -9.65 14.55 -8.20
N GLN A 356 -8.51 15.19 -8.53
CA GLN A 356 -7.56 15.67 -7.53
C GLN A 356 -8.18 16.77 -6.67
N ASP A 357 -8.86 17.72 -7.28
CA ASP A 357 -9.53 18.83 -6.59
C ASP A 357 -10.61 18.30 -5.62
N GLU A 358 -11.31 17.24 -6.01
CA GLU A 358 -12.31 16.57 -5.16
C GLU A 358 -11.65 15.78 -4.02
N TYR A 359 -10.57 15.04 -4.30
CA TYR A 359 -9.78 14.34 -3.30
C TYR A 359 -9.25 15.30 -2.22
N ASP A 360 -8.76 16.47 -2.63
CA ASP A 360 -8.20 17.47 -1.71
C ASP A 360 -9.23 17.98 -0.68
N GLN A 361 -10.52 17.92 -1.02
CA GLN A 361 -11.63 18.32 -0.15
C GLN A 361 -12.12 17.21 0.80
N LEU A 362 -11.66 15.97 0.63
CA LEU A 362 -12.05 14.86 1.51
C LEU A 362 -11.50 15.04 2.92
N SER A 363 -12.20 14.45 3.89
CA SER A 363 -11.69 14.31 5.25
C SER A 363 -10.38 13.51 5.27
N LEU A 364 -9.53 13.79 6.26
CA LEU A 364 -8.30 13.04 6.44
C LEU A 364 -8.57 11.54 6.62
N THR A 365 -9.63 11.19 7.38
CA THR A 365 -10.03 9.79 7.57
C THR A 365 -10.35 9.11 6.25
N PHE A 366 -11.11 9.76 5.35
CA PHE A 366 -11.45 9.16 4.06
C PHE A 366 -10.21 9.01 3.16
N LYS A 367 -9.32 10.01 3.13
CA LYS A 367 -8.04 9.94 2.43
C LYS A 367 -7.20 8.74 2.92
N ASN A 368 -7.08 8.58 4.23
CA ASN A 368 -6.33 7.49 4.85
C ASN A 368 -6.92 6.12 4.52
N VAL A 369 -8.26 5.98 4.47
CA VAL A 369 -8.91 4.74 4.04
C VAL A 369 -8.59 4.41 2.58
N LEU A 370 -8.61 5.38 1.68
CA LEU A 370 -8.27 5.18 0.27
C LEU A 370 -6.78 4.78 0.10
N GLU A 371 -5.88 5.44 0.82
CA GLU A 371 -4.45 5.13 0.79
C GLU A 371 -4.16 3.74 1.37
N ASN A 372 -4.78 3.39 2.49
CA ASN A 372 -4.65 2.06 3.08
C ASN A 372 -5.13 0.97 2.12
N LEU A 373 -6.27 1.18 1.44
CA LEU A 373 -6.81 0.24 0.47
C LEU A 373 -5.90 0.09 -0.75
N SER A 374 -5.34 1.19 -1.28
CA SER A 374 -4.38 1.14 -2.39
C SER A 374 -3.10 0.39 -2.00
N THR A 375 -2.59 0.63 -0.79
CA THR A 375 -1.44 -0.10 -0.23
C THR A 375 -1.74 -1.59 -0.05
N ALA A 376 -2.95 -1.95 0.41
CA ALA A 376 -3.36 -3.34 0.55
C ALA A 376 -3.42 -4.07 -0.80
N ILE A 377 -3.89 -3.40 -1.86
CA ILE A 377 -3.87 -3.92 -3.23
C ILE A 377 -2.43 -4.20 -3.67
N LEU A 378 -1.52 -3.25 -3.50
CA LEU A 378 -0.11 -3.41 -3.86
C LEU A 378 0.54 -4.56 -3.09
N ALA A 379 0.41 -4.57 -1.76
CA ALA A 379 1.01 -5.60 -0.91
C ALA A 379 0.50 -7.01 -1.27
N THR A 380 -0.80 -7.14 -1.54
CA THR A 380 -1.39 -8.42 -1.98
C THR A 380 -0.87 -8.82 -3.37
N ALA A 381 -0.64 -7.86 -4.29
CA ALA A 381 -0.01 -8.15 -5.58
C ALA A 381 1.41 -8.72 -5.43
N MET A 382 2.18 -8.23 -4.45
CA MET A 382 3.51 -8.76 -4.14
C MET A 382 3.41 -10.22 -3.62
N VAL A 383 2.44 -10.52 -2.76
CA VAL A 383 2.20 -11.90 -2.28
C VAL A 383 1.90 -12.85 -3.44
N ILE A 384 1.07 -12.43 -4.40
CA ILE A 384 0.80 -13.24 -5.60
C ILE A 384 2.10 -13.52 -6.37
N CYS A 385 2.94 -12.52 -6.59
CA CYS A 385 4.22 -12.70 -7.28
C CYS A 385 5.14 -13.69 -6.55
N GLU A 386 5.18 -13.66 -5.22
CA GLU A 386 5.96 -14.63 -4.42
C GLU A 386 5.36 -16.04 -4.46
N LEU A 387 4.04 -16.19 -4.42
CA LEU A 387 3.38 -17.49 -4.57
C LEU A 387 3.69 -18.12 -5.93
N GLU A 388 3.61 -17.35 -7.01
CA GLU A 388 3.94 -17.82 -8.37
C GLU A 388 5.42 -18.21 -8.51
N LYS A 389 6.32 -17.44 -7.91
CA LYS A 389 7.75 -17.75 -7.88
C LYS A 389 8.06 -19.06 -7.14
N LYS A 390 7.33 -19.34 -6.04
CA LYS A 390 7.45 -20.62 -5.31
C LYS A 390 6.87 -21.80 -6.10
N ALA A 391 5.77 -21.58 -6.84
CA ALA A 391 5.14 -22.62 -7.66
C ALA A 391 5.96 -22.98 -8.93
N ALA A 392 6.83 -22.06 -9.40
CA ALA A 392 7.71 -22.26 -10.55
C ALA A 392 9.04 -22.95 -10.21
N ARG A 393 9.33 -23.16 -8.94
CA ARG A 393 10.49 -23.92 -8.42
C ARG A 393 10.11 -25.36 -8.14
#